data_36d9de7373d0b612170305030cfdf472
#
_entry.id   36d9de7373d0b612170305030cfdf472
#
_cell.length_a   1.000
_cell.length_b   1.000
_cell.length_c   1.000
_cell.angle_alpha   90.00
_cell.angle_beta   90.00
_cell.angle_gamma   90.00
#
_symmetry.space_group_name_H-M   'P 1'
#
loop_
_entity.id
_entity.type
_entity.pdbx_description
1 polymer ?
#
loop_
_entity_poly.entity_id
_entity_poly.type
_entity_poly.pdbx_seq_one_letter_code
_entity_poly.pdbx_strand_id
1 'polypeptide(L)'
;MNKIFLAAIAILSIAAPVSAVAQFYENIPSQAQFAGSSLSSRVPSADMSSSFAQPYDHILRGNLWNESMNANGIRNVIDTAAIALYKPLQVTGKDGKNKPLAISYAQGYGTIENGDYRPSWGSGSLWRAGAKAESIMHLKSFSMKGAFGFEHQEGKDMCASMFINPGFYPIDIIEYTPGRKTLQTYTFDGAIAVDVADNWRVGGELDFRGSNYSKRKDLRHVNYGLHILFAPSVQYYNDIWALGLTYILSKDSENVDAEQIGTTGDVLYAFIDKGNAYGMFGIWDNSGIHLDEMGVKGFPINQISNGVALQYSRGKLFGELKWLYSNGQAGEKQFIWYKFHSNEFSLKLGYKINDNHSIRLSGTYFDQTNRESLLDKVTEGGVTTVRFLGSNQIYNRKNHSLALQYNYDSRKFDLQFKGGWLAQRSVSNVKYPFSQKNEMKTWMADANAVWHFGLVDLGAELFWGNGSYELSSWDVDQESGVQSEGDFEIMKYCSDMLYNAGSRAGGNLSLRFNFKPGLWFEISEGLVSGKAYCNWTYSADSGNQALLPEPDNAQRWHTSLKIGYNF
;
A
#
# COMPACT_ATOMS: atom_id res chain seq x y z
N MET A 1 3.28 30.49 29.32
CA MET A 1 3.59 29.11 28.93
C MET A 1 2.47 28.43 28.12
N ASN A 2 1.18 28.65 28.43
CA ASN A 2 0.07 27.94 27.75
C ASN A 2 -0.15 28.27 26.26
N LYS A 3 0.21 29.46 25.77
CA LYS A 3 -0.05 29.84 24.36
C LYS A 3 0.99 29.27 23.37
N ILE A 4 2.21 29.06 23.80
CA ILE A 4 3.27 28.45 22.97
C ILE A 4 3.05 26.94 22.86
N PHE A 5 2.57 26.32 23.93
CA PHE A 5 2.23 24.90 23.96
C PHE A 5 1.00 24.58 23.09
N LEU A 6 -0.01 25.46 23.11
CA LEU A 6 -1.19 25.37 22.22
C LEU A 6 -0.84 25.61 20.74
N ALA A 7 0.10 26.50 20.44
CA ALA A 7 0.59 26.72 19.08
C ALA A 7 1.43 25.53 18.58
N ALA A 8 2.25 24.90 19.43
CA ALA A 8 2.98 23.68 19.10
C ALA A 8 2.04 22.48 18.88
N ILE A 9 0.98 22.37 19.66
CA ILE A 9 -0.09 21.36 19.47
C ILE A 9 -0.89 21.64 18.19
N ALA A 10 -1.18 22.90 17.88
CA ALA A 10 -1.85 23.28 16.62
C ALA A 10 -0.97 23.02 15.39
N ILE A 11 0.36 23.15 15.49
CA ILE A 11 1.29 22.79 14.42
C ILE A 11 1.43 21.27 14.32
N LEU A 12 1.42 20.54 15.43
CA LEU A 12 1.39 19.07 15.47
C LEU A 12 0.03 18.49 15.03
N SER A 13 -1.06 19.24 15.17
CA SER A 13 -2.39 18.83 14.69
C SER A 13 -2.60 19.01 13.17
N ILE A 14 -1.60 19.52 12.45
CA ILE A 14 -1.62 19.69 10.99
C ILE A 14 -0.94 18.52 10.25
N ALA A 15 -0.47 17.51 10.97
CA ALA A 15 0.27 16.42 10.36
C ALA A 15 -0.28 15.06 10.75
N ALA A 16 -0.72 14.25 9.85
CA ALA A 16 -1.46 13.02 10.08
C ALA A 16 -1.09 11.83 9.18
N PRO A 17 -1.76 10.76 9.13
CA PRO A 17 -1.32 9.41 9.40
C PRO A 17 -1.33 8.41 8.24
N VAL A 18 -0.58 7.37 8.44
CA VAL A 18 -0.41 6.26 7.52
C VAL A 18 -1.35 5.08 7.79
N SER A 19 -1.91 4.94 8.99
CA SER A 19 -2.73 3.77 9.32
C SER A 19 -4.13 3.76 8.69
N ALA A 20 -4.75 4.92 8.45
CA ALA A 20 -6.01 4.99 7.69
C ALA A 20 -5.79 4.69 6.20
N VAL A 21 -4.63 5.07 5.67
CA VAL A 21 -4.22 4.78 4.29
C VAL A 21 -3.92 3.30 4.10
N ALA A 22 -3.37 2.59 5.09
CA ALA A 22 -3.14 1.16 5.00
C ALA A 22 -4.45 0.38 4.88
N GLN A 23 -5.51 0.76 5.61
CA GLN A 23 -6.84 0.19 5.42
C GLN A 23 -7.45 0.52 4.05
N PHE A 24 -7.12 1.68 3.51
CA PHE A 24 -7.58 2.10 2.19
C PHE A 24 -6.83 1.39 1.06
N TYR A 25 -5.53 1.14 1.23
CA TYR A 25 -4.73 0.33 0.30
C TYR A 25 -5.16 -1.14 0.25
N GLU A 26 -5.72 -1.68 1.32
CA GLU A 26 -6.35 -2.99 1.28
C GLU A 26 -7.52 -3.06 0.28
N ASN A 27 -8.05 -1.92 -0.11
CA ASN A 27 -9.19 -1.82 -1.02
C ASN A 27 -8.84 -1.40 -2.46
N ILE A 28 -7.59 -0.99 -2.73
CA ILE A 28 -7.15 -0.68 -4.10
C ILE A 28 -6.55 -1.94 -4.72
N PRO A 29 -7.00 -2.34 -5.94
CA PRO A 29 -6.40 -3.46 -6.63
C PRO A 29 -4.96 -3.12 -6.97
N SER A 30 -4.01 -3.71 -6.30
CA SER A 30 -2.61 -3.42 -6.53
C SER A 30 -1.74 -4.63 -6.31
N GLN A 31 -0.59 -4.64 -6.95
CA GLN A 31 0.53 -5.45 -6.51
C GLN A 31 1.03 -4.99 -5.14
N ALA A 32 0.76 -3.75 -4.74
CA ALA A 32 0.92 -3.34 -3.37
C ALA A 32 -0.01 -4.13 -2.43
N GLN A 33 -1.18 -4.59 -2.87
CA GLN A 33 -1.93 -5.61 -2.12
C GLN A 33 -1.27 -6.98 -2.19
N PHE A 34 -0.53 -7.28 -3.24
CA PHE A 34 0.24 -8.48 -3.30
C PHE A 34 1.49 -8.37 -2.41
N ALA A 35 2.23 -7.29 -2.51
CA ALA A 35 3.29 -6.90 -1.59
C ALA A 35 2.71 -6.37 -0.26
N GLY A 36 1.50 -5.87 -0.26
CA GLY A 36 0.80 -5.19 0.82
C GLY A 36 -0.47 -5.88 1.28
N SER A 37 -0.74 -7.14 0.87
CA SER A 37 -1.69 -7.91 1.65
C SER A 37 -1.16 -7.87 3.07
N SER A 38 -2.00 -7.57 3.99
CA SER A 38 -1.69 -7.55 5.42
C SER A 38 -0.97 -8.83 5.92
N LEU A 39 -0.80 -9.80 5.07
CA LEU A 39 -0.07 -11.03 5.29
C LEU A 39 1.30 -11.06 4.60
N SER A 40 1.49 -10.46 3.43
CA SER A 40 2.76 -10.57 2.68
C SER A 40 3.70 -9.40 2.91
N SER A 41 3.19 -8.24 3.23
CA SER A 41 3.97 -7.02 3.37
C SER A 41 4.52 -6.80 4.75
N ARG A 42 4.50 -7.78 5.62
CA ARG A 42 5.15 -7.66 6.90
C ARG A 42 6.67 -7.78 6.80
N VAL A 43 7.17 -7.02 5.88
CA VAL A 43 8.47 -6.42 5.97
C VAL A 43 8.32 -5.23 6.89
N PRO A 44 9.26 -4.99 7.79
CA PRO A 44 9.21 -3.85 8.67
C PRO A 44 8.95 -2.57 7.89
N SER A 45 7.75 -2.06 7.99
CA SER A 45 7.36 -0.73 7.54
C SER A 45 7.03 0.12 8.75
N ALA A 46 6.94 1.42 8.59
CA ALA A 46 6.54 2.30 9.69
C ALA A 46 5.17 1.91 10.28
N ASP A 47 4.29 1.33 9.46
CA ASP A 47 2.96 0.87 9.88
C ASP A 47 2.99 -0.37 10.76
N MET A 48 4.08 -1.14 10.69
CA MET A 48 4.30 -2.34 11.48
C MET A 48 5.12 -2.13 12.73
N SER A 49 5.58 -0.91 12.95
CA SER A 49 6.42 -0.55 14.08
C SER A 49 5.67 -0.49 15.41
N SER A 50 4.42 -0.92 15.47
CA SER A 50 3.65 -0.94 16.71
C SER A 50 2.67 -2.10 16.75
N SER A 51 2.75 -2.89 17.81
CA SER A 51 1.74 -3.88 18.17
C SER A 51 0.49 -3.23 18.77
N PHE A 52 0.53 -1.94 19.08
CA PHE A 52 -0.54 -1.24 19.78
C PHE A 52 -1.56 -0.66 18.82
N ALA A 53 -2.80 -0.97 19.08
CA ALA A 53 -3.93 -0.30 18.48
C ALA A 53 -3.98 1.19 18.88
N GLN A 54 -4.43 2.04 17.98
CA GLN A 54 -4.81 3.39 18.34
C GLN A 54 -6.03 3.38 19.29
N PRO A 55 -6.29 4.44 20.05
CA PRO A 55 -7.33 4.44 21.08
C PRO A 55 -8.70 3.95 20.62
N TYR A 56 -9.07 4.17 19.37
CA TYR A 56 -10.34 3.70 18.83
C TYR A 56 -10.24 2.47 17.92
N ASP A 57 -9.06 1.89 17.74
CA ASP A 57 -8.90 0.65 16.96
C ASP A 57 -9.64 -0.53 17.60
N HIS A 58 -9.73 -0.55 18.95
CA HIS A 58 -10.58 -1.51 19.66
C HIS A 58 -12.05 -1.36 19.29
N ILE A 59 -12.52 -0.12 19.14
CA ILE A 59 -13.85 0.19 18.66
C ILE A 59 -14.00 -0.29 17.22
N LEU A 60 -13.04 0.04 16.37
CA LEU A 60 -13.02 -0.33 14.97
C LEU A 60 -12.98 -1.85 14.78
N ARG A 61 -12.18 -2.57 15.54
CA ARG A 61 -12.13 -4.04 15.52
C ARG A 61 -13.44 -4.69 15.99
N GLY A 62 -14.10 -4.09 16.96
CA GLY A 62 -15.40 -4.55 17.47
C GLY A 62 -16.56 -4.32 16.52
N ASN A 63 -16.41 -3.39 15.57
CA ASN A 63 -17.44 -3.05 14.60
C ASN A 63 -17.04 -3.44 13.18
N LEU A 64 -17.61 -4.51 12.68
CA LEU A 64 -17.30 -5.07 11.36
C LEU A 64 -17.63 -4.12 10.19
N TRP A 65 -18.48 -3.13 10.40
CA TRP A 65 -18.78 -2.10 9.41
C TRP A 65 -17.59 -1.21 9.06
N ASN A 66 -16.65 -1.03 9.98
CA ASN A 66 -15.48 -0.20 9.71
C ASN A 66 -14.49 -0.82 8.72
N GLU A 67 -14.60 -2.11 8.47
CA GLU A 67 -13.80 -2.78 7.45
C GLU A 67 -14.48 -2.78 6.09
N SER A 68 -15.69 -2.24 6.02
CA SER A 68 -16.41 -2.09 4.77
C SER A 68 -16.10 -0.76 4.09
N MET A 69 -16.34 -0.69 2.78
CA MET A 69 -16.31 0.56 2.01
C MET A 69 -17.52 1.45 2.29
N ASN A 70 -18.18 1.27 3.42
CA ASN A 70 -19.40 2.01 3.75
C ASN A 70 -19.15 3.05 4.83
N ALA A 71 -19.04 4.31 4.45
CA ALA A 71 -18.91 5.45 5.37
C ALA A 71 -20.03 5.53 6.43
N ASN A 72 -21.19 4.95 6.16
CA ASN A 72 -22.30 4.92 7.13
C ASN A 72 -21.99 4.09 8.38
N GLY A 73 -21.01 3.19 8.32
CA GLY A 73 -20.52 2.44 9.46
C GLY A 73 -19.98 3.30 10.60
N ILE A 74 -19.57 4.54 10.32
CA ILE A 74 -19.06 5.50 11.31
C ILE A 74 -20.03 5.65 12.49
N ARG A 75 -21.31 5.80 12.23
CA ARG A 75 -22.30 5.92 13.30
C ARG A 75 -22.39 4.67 14.15
N ASN A 76 -22.34 3.48 13.54
CA ASN A 76 -22.39 2.23 14.29
C ASN A 76 -21.18 2.08 15.23
N VAL A 77 -20.00 2.54 14.82
CA VAL A 77 -18.82 2.61 15.68
C VAL A 77 -19.10 3.46 16.92
N ILE A 78 -19.55 4.68 16.69
CA ILE A 78 -19.74 5.66 17.78
C ILE A 78 -20.87 5.21 18.72
N ASP A 79 -22.00 4.75 18.17
CA ASP A 79 -23.19 4.42 18.96
C ASP A 79 -23.01 3.18 19.85
N THR A 80 -22.21 2.20 19.41
CA THR A 80 -22.15 0.91 20.10
C THR A 80 -20.86 0.66 20.87
N ALA A 81 -19.72 0.94 20.27
CA ALA A 81 -18.45 0.52 20.84
C ALA A 81 -17.75 1.62 21.65
N ALA A 82 -17.84 2.88 21.22
CA ALA A 82 -17.19 3.98 21.90
C ALA A 82 -17.70 4.17 23.33
N ILE A 83 -18.99 3.99 23.55
CA ILE A 83 -19.61 4.15 24.87
C ILE A 83 -19.07 3.12 25.86
N ALA A 84 -18.84 1.90 25.42
CA ALA A 84 -18.39 0.83 26.30
C ALA A 84 -16.91 0.92 26.68
N LEU A 85 -16.04 1.30 25.71
CA LEU A 85 -14.59 1.26 25.86
C LEU A 85 -13.99 2.61 26.30
N TYR A 86 -14.62 3.73 25.90
CA TYR A 86 -14.11 5.09 26.14
C TYR A 86 -15.04 5.97 26.96
N LYS A 87 -15.67 5.39 27.99
CA LYS A 87 -16.45 6.14 28.97
C LYS A 87 -15.80 7.44 29.47
N PRO A 88 -14.48 7.53 29.65
CA PRO A 88 -13.83 8.78 30.06
C PRO A 88 -13.95 9.92 29.04
N LEU A 89 -14.19 9.61 27.78
CA LEU A 89 -14.40 10.59 26.70
C LEU A 89 -15.85 11.11 26.66
N GLN A 90 -16.78 10.49 27.39
CA GLN A 90 -18.11 11.03 27.61
C GLN A 90 -18.03 12.19 28.63
N VAL A 91 -17.67 13.35 28.16
CA VAL A 91 -17.72 14.55 28.99
C VAL A 91 -19.14 15.01 29.04
N THR A 92 -19.86 14.55 30.05
CA THR A 92 -21.09 15.24 30.48
C THR A 92 -20.67 16.64 30.95
N GLY A 93 -21.04 17.66 30.19
CA GLY A 93 -20.75 19.03 30.61
C GLY A 93 -21.29 19.30 32.01
N LYS A 94 -20.67 20.21 32.77
CA LYS A 94 -21.12 20.63 34.08
C LYS A 94 -22.58 21.18 34.07
N ASP A 95 -23.10 21.42 32.87
CA ASP A 95 -24.44 21.92 32.57
C ASP A 95 -25.45 20.81 32.24
N GLY A 96 -25.10 19.54 32.40
CA GLY A 96 -25.98 18.39 32.14
C GLY A 96 -26.38 18.20 30.68
N LYS A 97 -25.81 18.97 29.74
CA LYS A 97 -26.07 18.83 28.29
C LYS A 97 -25.19 17.76 27.68
N ASN A 98 -25.79 16.89 26.88
CA ASN A 98 -25.06 15.92 26.10
C ASN A 98 -24.13 16.65 25.12
N LYS A 99 -22.84 16.59 25.37
CA LYS A 99 -21.82 17.03 24.38
C LYS A 99 -21.75 16.03 23.26
N PRO A 100 -21.42 16.49 22.04
CA PRO A 100 -21.15 15.57 20.93
C PRO A 100 -20.04 14.59 21.34
N LEU A 101 -20.22 13.31 21.04
CA LEU A 101 -19.18 12.32 21.24
C LEU A 101 -18.11 12.54 20.17
N ALA A 102 -16.88 12.78 20.62
CA ALA A 102 -15.73 12.92 19.74
C ALA A 102 -14.61 12.03 20.23
N ILE A 103 -13.96 11.33 19.31
CA ILE A 103 -12.76 10.54 19.55
C ILE A 103 -11.71 11.08 18.61
N SER A 104 -10.64 11.63 19.15
CA SER A 104 -9.61 12.29 18.36
C SER A 104 -8.22 11.96 18.90
N TYR A 105 -7.26 11.86 18.03
CA TYR A 105 -5.86 11.79 18.42
C TYR A 105 -4.96 12.51 17.44
N ALA A 106 -3.76 12.84 17.90
CA ALA A 106 -2.65 13.30 17.08
C ALA A 106 -1.37 12.58 17.52
N GLN A 107 -0.52 12.22 16.57
CA GLN A 107 0.76 11.57 16.84
C GLN A 107 1.85 12.06 15.89
N GLY A 108 3.08 12.05 16.39
CA GLY A 108 4.30 12.12 15.59
C GLY A 108 5.11 10.83 15.75
N TYR A 109 5.84 10.45 14.72
CA TYR A 109 6.65 9.25 14.74
C TYR A 109 7.96 9.41 13.97
N GLY A 110 8.95 8.60 14.33
CA GLY A 110 10.18 8.38 13.58
C GLY A 110 10.54 6.91 13.58
N THR A 111 10.99 6.39 12.44
CA THR A 111 11.40 5.00 12.27
C THR A 111 12.73 4.93 11.53
N ILE A 112 13.60 4.04 11.96
CA ILE A 112 14.85 3.70 11.28
C ILE A 112 14.83 2.21 10.98
N GLU A 113 15.18 1.84 9.75
CA GLU A 113 15.26 0.46 9.29
C GLU A 113 16.62 0.20 8.66
N ASN A 114 17.27 -0.91 9.02
CA ASN A 114 18.57 -1.28 8.46
C ASN A 114 18.63 -2.79 8.21
N GLY A 115 19.25 -3.19 7.10
CA GLY A 115 19.52 -4.58 6.78
C GLY A 115 19.25 -4.95 5.33
N ASP A 116 19.70 -6.16 4.97
CA ASP A 116 19.74 -6.65 3.59
C ASP A 116 18.51 -7.49 3.19
N TYR A 117 17.64 -7.84 4.14
CA TYR A 117 16.35 -8.45 3.80
C TYR A 117 15.42 -7.39 3.21
N ARG A 118 15.43 -7.28 1.89
CA ARG A 118 14.71 -6.24 1.13
C ARG A 118 14.42 -6.70 -0.30
N PRO A 119 13.39 -6.12 -0.97
CA PRO A 119 13.18 -6.33 -2.40
C PRO A 119 14.24 -5.59 -3.23
N SER A 120 14.30 -5.85 -4.52
CA SER A 120 15.28 -5.24 -5.44
C SER A 120 15.28 -3.71 -5.42
N TRP A 121 14.12 -3.10 -5.24
CA TRP A 121 13.91 -1.65 -5.18
C TRP A 121 14.04 -1.06 -3.77
N GLY A 122 14.20 -1.91 -2.75
CA GLY A 122 14.25 -1.51 -1.36
C GLY A 122 15.59 -0.89 -0.95
N SER A 123 15.58 -0.13 0.14
CA SER A 123 16.78 0.45 0.75
C SER A 123 17.38 -0.46 1.81
N GLY A 124 18.71 -0.58 1.86
CA GLY A 124 19.41 -1.22 2.97
C GLY A 124 19.42 -0.38 4.26
N SER A 125 19.25 0.95 4.15
CA SER A 125 19.15 1.88 5.26
C SER A 125 18.09 2.93 4.96
N LEU A 126 17.01 2.90 5.71
CA LEU A 126 15.83 3.73 5.51
C LEU A 126 15.50 4.46 6.81
N TRP A 127 15.12 5.73 6.73
CA TRP A 127 14.45 6.41 7.82
C TRP A 127 13.17 7.07 7.36
N ARG A 128 12.22 7.19 8.27
CA ARG A 128 10.93 7.85 8.06
C ARG A 128 10.62 8.74 9.25
N ALA A 129 9.97 9.85 8.98
CA ALA A 129 9.37 10.68 10.01
C ALA A 129 8.05 11.21 9.50
N GLY A 130 7.07 11.22 10.37
CA GLY A 130 5.75 11.67 10.00
C GLY A 130 4.94 12.11 11.21
N ALA A 131 3.80 12.62 10.90
CA ALA A 131 2.86 13.02 11.92
C ALA A 131 1.43 12.78 11.45
N LYS A 132 0.48 12.56 12.40
CA LYS A 132 -0.88 12.08 12.21
C LYS A 132 -1.89 12.77 13.11
N ALA A 133 -3.04 13.18 12.53
CA ALA A 133 -4.22 13.51 13.33
C ALA A 133 -5.48 12.89 12.71
N GLU A 134 -6.36 12.36 13.54
CA GLU A 134 -7.62 11.80 13.11
C GLU A 134 -8.70 12.08 14.15
N SER A 135 -9.90 12.30 13.68
CA SER A 135 -11.08 12.56 14.53
C SER A 135 -12.31 11.91 13.95
N ILE A 136 -13.05 11.25 14.82
CA ILE A 136 -14.43 10.79 14.56
C ILE A 136 -15.35 11.54 15.50
N MET A 137 -16.39 12.16 14.96
CA MET A 137 -17.37 12.93 15.71
C MET A 137 -18.78 12.46 15.37
N HIS A 138 -19.59 12.25 16.41
CA HIS A 138 -21.00 11.94 16.29
C HIS A 138 -21.85 13.05 16.88
N LEU A 139 -22.67 13.64 16.04
CA LEU A 139 -23.72 14.58 16.39
C LEU A 139 -25.08 13.87 16.30
N LYS A 140 -26.16 14.51 16.72
CA LYS A 140 -27.51 13.90 16.86
C LYS A 140 -27.98 13.02 15.68
N SER A 141 -27.80 13.49 14.44
CA SER A 141 -28.22 12.78 13.21
C SER A 141 -27.10 12.71 12.15
N PHE A 142 -25.89 13.03 12.53
CA PHE A 142 -24.80 13.28 11.63
C PHE A 142 -23.50 12.80 12.27
N SER A 143 -22.73 12.05 11.52
CA SER A 143 -21.40 11.57 11.92
C SER A 143 -20.37 12.01 10.89
N MET A 144 -19.18 12.33 11.35
CA MET A 144 -18.07 12.69 10.47
C MET A 144 -16.77 12.08 10.96
N LYS A 145 -15.91 11.77 10.00
CA LYS A 145 -14.52 11.37 10.20
C LYS A 145 -13.64 12.32 9.41
N GLY A 146 -12.52 12.70 9.96
CA GLY A 146 -11.49 13.43 9.25
C GLY A 146 -10.13 12.94 9.70
N ALA A 147 -9.25 12.71 8.73
CA ALA A 147 -7.86 12.37 8.98
C ALA A 147 -6.95 13.15 8.03
N PHE A 148 -5.80 13.53 8.52
CA PHE A 148 -4.80 14.23 7.71
C PHE A 148 -3.41 13.67 7.96
N GLY A 149 -2.51 13.53 6.94
CA GLY A 149 -1.23 12.86 6.94
C GLY A 149 -0.06 13.52 6.25
N PHE A 150 1.11 13.47 6.91
CA PHE A 150 2.38 13.74 6.29
C PHE A 150 3.42 12.70 6.70
N GLU A 151 4.13 12.16 5.71
CA GLU A 151 5.30 11.32 5.92
C GLU A 151 6.43 11.78 5.00
N HIS A 152 7.63 11.81 5.54
CA HIS A 152 8.87 11.95 4.81
C HIS A 152 9.70 10.69 5.01
N GLN A 153 10.12 10.09 3.90
CA GLN A 153 10.95 8.89 3.88
C GLN A 153 12.22 9.17 3.07
N GLU A 154 13.34 8.66 3.55
CA GLU A 154 14.59 8.70 2.82
C GLU A 154 15.31 7.35 2.93
N GLY A 155 15.70 6.78 1.79
CA GLY A 155 16.45 5.53 1.69
C GLY A 155 17.75 5.69 0.94
N LYS A 156 18.79 4.96 1.38
CA LYS A 156 20.09 4.90 0.72
C LYS A 156 20.14 3.71 -0.23
N ASP A 157 20.99 3.83 -1.25
CA ASP A 157 21.34 2.75 -2.19
C ASP A 157 20.13 2.07 -2.84
N MET A 158 19.14 2.89 -3.20
CA MET A 158 17.92 2.44 -3.88
C MET A 158 18.07 2.56 -5.41
N CYS A 159 17.59 1.54 -6.10
CA CYS A 159 17.53 1.47 -7.55
C CYS A 159 16.34 0.59 -8.00
N ALA A 160 16.41 -0.02 -9.14
CA ALA A 160 15.49 -0.98 -9.75
C ALA A 160 14.13 -0.45 -10.16
N SER A 161 13.45 0.39 -9.40
CA SER A 161 12.17 0.98 -9.81
C SER A 161 12.21 2.50 -9.67
N MET A 162 11.65 3.20 -10.65
CA MET A 162 11.41 4.63 -10.57
C MET A 162 10.01 4.96 -10.05
N PHE A 163 9.07 4.01 -9.98
CA PHE A 163 7.73 4.27 -9.49
C PHE A 163 7.66 4.38 -7.95
N ILE A 164 6.70 5.18 -7.49
CA ILE A 164 6.40 5.34 -6.05
C ILE A 164 5.98 4.00 -5.43
N ASN A 165 5.13 3.24 -6.15
CA ASN A 165 4.65 1.92 -5.75
C ASN A 165 5.05 0.88 -6.79
N PRO A 166 6.25 0.27 -6.69
CA PRO A 166 6.67 -0.76 -7.62
C PRO A 166 5.67 -1.91 -7.69
N GLY A 167 5.24 -2.25 -8.90
CA GLY A 167 4.28 -3.31 -9.13
C GLY A 167 2.79 -2.95 -8.96
N PHE A 168 2.44 -1.71 -8.67
CA PHE A 168 1.05 -1.24 -8.71
C PHE A 168 0.50 -1.27 -10.15
N TYR A 169 1.22 -0.67 -11.07
CA TYR A 169 0.94 -0.78 -12.49
C TYR A 169 1.57 -2.05 -13.08
N PRO A 170 1.05 -2.57 -14.21
CA PRO A 170 1.67 -3.72 -14.89
C PRO A 170 2.88 -3.33 -15.75
N ILE A 171 3.48 -2.21 -15.45
CA ILE A 171 4.64 -1.61 -16.11
C ILE A 171 5.48 -0.95 -15.05
N ASP A 172 6.80 -0.95 -15.21
CA ASP A 172 7.73 -0.21 -14.37
C ASP A 172 8.84 0.40 -15.23
N ILE A 173 9.48 1.44 -14.72
CA ILE A 173 10.72 1.98 -15.29
C ILE A 173 11.85 1.61 -14.34
N ILE A 174 12.82 0.88 -14.88
CA ILE A 174 13.92 0.29 -14.13
C ILE A 174 15.21 1.05 -14.43
N GLU A 175 15.98 1.36 -13.39
CA GLU A 175 17.33 1.92 -13.49
C GLU A 175 18.27 1.22 -12.50
N TYR A 176 19.58 1.21 -12.78
CA TYR A 176 20.54 0.36 -12.08
C TYR A 176 21.58 1.11 -11.26
N THR A 177 21.48 2.41 -11.17
CA THR A 177 22.44 3.23 -10.43
C THR A 177 21.97 3.45 -8.99
N PRO A 178 22.50 2.70 -8.00
CA PRO A 178 22.09 2.90 -6.61
C PRO A 178 22.28 4.33 -6.15
N GLY A 179 21.28 4.90 -5.51
CA GLY A 179 21.31 6.26 -5.02
C GLY A 179 20.33 6.52 -3.88
N ARG A 180 20.42 7.72 -3.32
CA ARG A 180 19.49 8.18 -2.29
C ARG A 180 18.18 8.58 -2.94
N LYS A 181 17.08 7.95 -2.50
CA LYS A 181 15.71 8.29 -2.89
C LYS A 181 14.94 8.87 -1.71
N THR A 182 14.11 9.86 -2.00
CA THR A 182 13.28 10.58 -1.02
C THR A 182 11.83 10.51 -1.45
N LEU A 183 10.95 10.09 -0.55
CA LEU A 183 9.50 10.09 -0.76
C LEU A 183 8.83 10.98 0.28
N GLN A 184 7.99 11.89 -0.18
CA GLN A 184 7.10 12.70 0.66
C GLN A 184 5.65 12.38 0.29
N THR A 185 4.83 12.11 1.30
CA THR A 185 3.43 11.75 1.10
C THR A 185 2.53 12.59 1.99
N TYR A 186 1.49 13.14 1.40
CA TYR A 186 0.41 13.86 2.06
C TYR A 186 -0.87 13.07 1.89
N THR A 187 -1.60 12.86 2.96
CA THR A 187 -2.87 12.13 2.95
C THR A 187 -3.98 12.96 3.58
N PHE A 188 -5.16 12.84 3.03
CA PHE A 188 -6.39 13.35 3.61
C PHE A 188 -7.48 12.30 3.41
N ASP A 189 -8.17 11.96 4.49
CA ASP A 189 -9.34 11.09 4.48
C ASP A 189 -10.49 11.83 5.16
N GLY A 190 -11.65 11.84 4.57
CA GLY A 190 -12.84 12.46 5.13
C GLY A 190 -14.08 11.64 4.80
N ALA A 191 -14.93 11.44 5.80
CA ALA A 191 -16.19 10.74 5.61
C ALA A 191 -17.32 11.44 6.37
N ILE A 192 -18.53 11.33 5.84
CA ILE A 192 -19.74 11.89 6.41
C ILE A 192 -20.89 10.89 6.29
N ALA A 193 -21.69 10.78 7.33
CA ALA A 193 -22.90 9.98 7.32
C ALA A 193 -24.04 10.73 7.98
N VAL A 194 -25.23 10.75 7.36
CA VAL A 194 -26.42 11.51 7.80
C VAL A 194 -27.65 10.61 7.72
N ASP A 195 -28.47 10.61 8.79
CA ASP A 195 -29.78 10.00 8.76
C ASP A 195 -30.76 10.94 8.03
N VAL A 196 -31.23 10.52 6.88
CA VAL A 196 -32.11 11.32 6.01
C VAL A 196 -33.59 10.99 6.24
N ALA A 197 -33.89 9.81 6.76
CA ALA A 197 -35.22 9.37 7.15
C ALA A 197 -35.11 8.24 8.18
N ASP A 198 -36.23 7.83 8.76
CA ASP A 198 -36.28 6.64 9.62
C ASP A 198 -35.75 5.45 8.84
N ASN A 199 -34.78 4.74 9.41
CA ASN A 199 -34.12 3.57 8.82
C ASN A 199 -33.26 3.83 7.57
N TRP A 200 -33.08 5.08 7.14
CA TRP A 200 -32.25 5.41 5.97
C TRP A 200 -31.13 6.36 6.33
N ARG A 201 -29.93 5.96 5.92
CA ARG A 201 -28.70 6.75 6.08
C ARG A 201 -28.02 6.89 4.72
N VAL A 202 -27.52 8.09 4.47
CA VAL A 202 -26.65 8.36 3.32
C VAL A 202 -25.30 8.84 3.81
N GLY A 203 -24.26 8.58 3.05
CA GLY A 203 -22.92 9.02 3.40
C GLY A 203 -22.00 9.06 2.19
N GLY A 204 -20.79 9.48 2.43
CA GLY A 204 -19.75 9.50 1.43
C GLY A 204 -18.37 9.59 2.09
N GLU A 205 -17.40 9.06 1.42
CA GLU A 205 -15.99 9.09 1.80
C GLU A 205 -15.17 9.67 0.66
N LEU A 206 -14.20 10.51 1.02
CA LEU A 206 -13.21 11.09 0.14
C LEU A 206 -11.83 10.76 0.69
N ASP A 207 -11.00 10.07 -0.07
CA ASP A 207 -9.58 9.89 0.22
C ASP A 207 -8.74 10.61 -0.83
N PHE A 208 -7.68 11.24 -0.37
CA PHE A 208 -6.70 11.93 -1.20
C PHE A 208 -5.31 11.60 -0.72
N ARG A 209 -4.42 11.28 -1.66
CA ARG A 209 -2.99 11.17 -1.42
C ARG A 209 -2.20 11.82 -2.53
N GLY A 210 -1.35 12.77 -2.15
CA GLY A 210 -0.33 13.37 -3.01
C GLY A 210 1.06 12.91 -2.59
N SER A 211 1.88 12.51 -3.55
CA SER A 211 3.25 12.03 -3.27
C SER A 211 4.26 12.68 -4.21
N ASN A 212 5.44 12.95 -3.68
CA ASN A 212 6.61 13.39 -4.43
C ASN A 212 7.75 12.42 -4.14
N TYR A 213 8.26 11.75 -5.18
CA TYR A 213 9.33 10.78 -5.10
C TYR A 213 10.49 11.21 -5.96
N SER A 214 11.70 11.27 -5.42
CA SER A 214 12.85 11.80 -6.14
C SER A 214 14.15 11.06 -5.83
N LYS A 215 15.01 11.00 -6.84
CA LYS A 215 16.40 10.53 -6.74
C LYS A 215 17.34 11.63 -7.21
N ARG A 216 18.41 11.89 -6.47
CA ARG A 216 19.36 12.98 -6.75
C ARG A 216 20.64 12.55 -7.46
N LYS A 217 20.89 11.23 -7.58
CA LYS A 217 22.02 10.67 -8.35
C LYS A 217 21.53 10.28 -9.74
N ASP A 218 22.34 10.46 -10.77
CA ASP A 218 22.00 10.09 -12.14
C ASP A 218 21.86 8.55 -12.30
N LEU A 219 20.86 7.98 -13.01
CA LEU A 219 19.75 8.77 -13.54
C LEU A 219 18.91 9.39 -12.41
N ARG A 220 18.72 10.71 -12.47
CA ARG A 220 17.82 11.39 -11.55
C ARG A 220 16.41 11.22 -12.04
N HIS A 221 15.47 11.17 -11.10
CA HIS A 221 14.05 11.23 -11.44
C HIS A 221 13.27 12.02 -10.40
N VAL A 222 12.19 12.60 -10.82
CA VAL A 222 11.18 13.23 -9.96
C VAL A 222 9.82 12.75 -10.41
N ASN A 223 9.08 12.18 -9.47
CA ASN A 223 7.73 11.69 -9.70
C ASN A 223 6.73 12.49 -8.87
N TYR A 224 5.59 12.75 -9.48
CA TYR A 224 4.42 13.29 -8.82
C TYR A 224 3.30 12.25 -8.90
N GLY A 225 2.91 11.72 -7.76
CA GLY A 225 1.82 10.76 -7.63
C GLY A 225 0.58 11.39 -7.05
N LEU A 226 -0.58 11.03 -7.57
CA LEU A 226 -1.89 11.45 -7.09
C LEU A 226 -2.82 10.26 -7.01
N HIS A 227 -3.45 10.09 -5.85
CA HIS A 227 -4.59 9.21 -5.66
C HIS A 227 -5.77 10.01 -5.13
N ILE A 228 -6.94 9.83 -5.72
CA ILE A 228 -8.21 10.37 -5.23
C ILE A 228 -9.23 9.25 -5.29
N LEU A 229 -9.99 9.07 -4.20
CA LEU A 229 -11.12 8.17 -4.17
C LEU A 229 -12.34 8.91 -3.63
N PHE A 230 -13.50 8.65 -4.23
CA PHE A 230 -14.80 9.11 -3.79
C PHE A 230 -15.77 7.92 -3.72
N ALA A 231 -16.38 7.71 -2.54
CA ALA A 231 -17.25 6.56 -2.29
C ALA A 231 -18.57 6.98 -1.64
N PRO A 232 -19.56 7.46 -2.43
CA PRO A 232 -20.91 7.71 -1.93
C PRO A 232 -21.60 6.40 -1.57
N SER A 233 -22.39 6.41 -0.50
CA SER A 233 -23.06 5.22 0.02
C SER A 233 -24.46 5.51 0.53
N VAL A 234 -25.32 4.51 0.48
CA VAL A 234 -26.65 4.49 1.06
C VAL A 234 -26.82 3.23 1.90
N GLN A 235 -27.48 3.35 3.02
CA GLN A 235 -27.78 2.24 3.93
C GLN A 235 -29.25 2.27 4.35
N TYR A 236 -29.87 1.11 4.27
CA TYR A 236 -31.12 0.83 4.97
C TYR A 236 -30.82 -0.01 6.21
N TYR A 237 -31.39 0.33 7.35
CA TYR A 237 -31.20 -0.41 8.59
C TYR A 237 -32.45 -0.44 9.43
N ASN A 238 -32.60 -1.50 10.20
CA ASN A 238 -33.60 -1.64 11.24
C ASN A 238 -32.98 -2.37 12.45
N ASP A 239 -33.78 -2.71 13.44
CA ASP A 239 -33.33 -3.35 14.68
C ASP A 239 -32.70 -4.74 14.46
N ILE A 240 -32.95 -5.38 13.32
CA ILE A 240 -32.56 -6.78 13.05
C ILE A 240 -31.41 -6.86 12.06
N TRP A 241 -31.41 -6.03 11.01
CA TRP A 241 -30.45 -6.12 9.91
C TRP A 241 -30.18 -4.76 9.27
N ALA A 242 -29.06 -4.66 8.59
CA ALA A 242 -28.72 -3.52 7.76
C ALA A 242 -28.18 -3.98 6.40
N LEU A 243 -28.48 -3.21 5.37
CA LEU A 243 -28.02 -3.38 4.00
C LEU A 243 -27.44 -2.06 3.51
N GLY A 244 -26.19 -2.10 3.05
CA GLY A 244 -25.49 -0.94 2.49
C GLY A 244 -25.10 -1.17 1.04
N LEU A 245 -25.13 -0.11 0.26
CA LEU A 245 -24.59 -0.06 -1.10
C LEU A 245 -23.66 1.14 -1.21
N THR A 246 -22.44 0.90 -1.67
CA THR A 246 -21.43 1.93 -1.91
C THR A 246 -21.00 1.88 -3.37
N TYR A 247 -21.01 3.02 -4.03
CA TYR A 247 -20.33 3.20 -5.31
C TYR A 247 -18.91 3.69 -5.08
N ILE A 248 -17.96 3.19 -5.83
CA ILE A 248 -16.54 3.51 -5.69
C ILE A 248 -16.05 4.12 -7.00
N LEU A 249 -15.46 5.30 -6.91
CA LEU A 249 -14.76 5.96 -8.01
C LEU A 249 -13.38 6.33 -7.50
N SER A 250 -12.31 5.87 -8.17
CA SER A 250 -10.97 6.35 -7.86
C SER A 250 -10.16 6.68 -9.10
N LYS A 251 -9.20 7.56 -8.93
CA LYS A 251 -8.21 7.91 -9.93
C LYS A 251 -6.83 7.85 -9.32
N ASP A 252 -5.95 7.12 -9.98
CA ASP A 252 -4.52 7.05 -9.70
C ASP A 252 -3.75 7.64 -10.87
N SER A 253 -2.75 8.46 -10.60
CA SER A 253 -1.86 8.97 -11.63
C SER A 253 -0.45 9.17 -11.09
N GLU A 254 0.53 8.91 -11.92
CA GLU A 254 1.93 9.17 -11.64
C GLU A 254 2.61 9.65 -12.92
N ASN A 255 3.55 10.57 -12.80
CA ASN A 255 4.42 10.96 -13.90
C ASN A 255 5.86 10.84 -13.44
N VAL A 256 6.65 10.05 -14.16
CA VAL A 256 8.09 9.90 -13.95
C VAL A 256 8.82 10.82 -14.91
N ASP A 257 9.48 11.85 -14.38
CA ASP A 257 10.35 12.74 -15.13
C ASP A 257 11.80 12.42 -14.78
N ALA A 258 12.58 11.91 -15.74
CA ALA A 258 13.96 11.50 -15.51
C ALA A 258 14.93 12.33 -16.35
N GLU A 259 16.12 12.58 -15.81
CA GLU A 259 17.17 13.36 -16.44
C GLU A 259 18.55 12.89 -16.05
N GLN A 260 19.53 13.13 -16.93
CA GLN A 260 20.95 12.98 -16.64
C GLN A 260 21.59 14.36 -16.65
N ILE A 261 22.21 14.76 -15.53
CA ILE A 261 22.84 16.09 -15.39
C ILE A 261 24.38 15.97 -15.41
N GLY A 262 24.92 14.83 -14.96
CA GLY A 262 26.35 14.59 -14.90
C GLY A 262 26.96 14.33 -16.27
N THR A 263 28.20 14.79 -16.49
CA THR A 263 29.02 14.58 -17.69
C THR A 263 29.97 13.38 -17.52
N THR A 264 29.62 12.41 -16.71
CA THR A 264 30.42 11.19 -16.57
C THR A 264 30.41 10.42 -17.88
N GLY A 265 31.56 9.92 -18.32
CA GLY A 265 31.66 9.11 -19.54
C GLY A 265 30.96 7.75 -19.45
N ASP A 266 30.25 7.49 -18.37
CA ASP A 266 29.51 6.26 -18.16
C ASP A 266 28.17 6.32 -18.89
N VAL A 267 27.86 5.27 -19.60
CA VAL A 267 26.55 5.09 -20.24
C VAL A 267 25.56 4.66 -19.17
N LEU A 268 24.54 5.49 -18.93
CA LEU A 268 23.47 5.17 -18.01
C LEU A 268 22.26 4.67 -18.80
N TYR A 269 21.64 3.62 -18.32
CA TYR A 269 20.48 3.00 -18.98
C TYR A 269 19.27 3.03 -18.07
N ALA A 270 18.09 3.24 -18.67
CA ALA A 270 16.81 2.91 -18.09
C ALA A 270 16.04 1.99 -19.03
N PHE A 271 15.26 1.12 -18.46
CA PHE A 271 14.50 0.10 -19.18
C PHE A 271 13.05 0.14 -18.77
N ILE A 272 12.17 -0.21 -19.70
CA ILE A 272 10.78 -0.44 -19.37
C ILE A 272 10.54 -1.92 -19.10
N ASP A 273 10.08 -2.24 -17.90
CA ASP A 273 9.55 -3.54 -17.53
C ASP A 273 8.08 -3.62 -17.94
N LYS A 274 7.76 -4.50 -18.85
CA LYS A 274 6.40 -4.69 -19.39
C LYS A 274 5.63 -5.79 -18.65
N GLY A 275 6.22 -6.32 -17.59
CA GLY A 275 5.69 -7.36 -16.71
C GLY A 275 6.65 -8.54 -16.53
N ASN A 276 6.86 -8.95 -15.27
CA ASN A 276 7.76 -10.00 -14.81
C ASN A 276 9.25 -9.77 -15.08
N ALA A 277 9.70 -8.57 -15.33
CA ALA A 277 11.06 -8.26 -15.76
C ALA A 277 11.50 -9.08 -16.99
N TYR A 278 10.57 -9.48 -17.86
CA TYR A 278 10.85 -10.29 -19.05
C TYR A 278 10.81 -9.45 -20.32
N GLY A 279 11.90 -9.49 -21.08
CA GLY A 279 12.03 -8.71 -22.32
C GLY A 279 11.99 -7.22 -22.06
N MET A 280 12.76 -6.74 -21.08
CA MET A 280 12.91 -5.32 -20.81
C MET A 280 13.48 -4.60 -22.03
N PHE A 281 13.01 -3.40 -22.26
CA PHE A 281 13.38 -2.61 -23.42
C PHE A 281 14.04 -1.30 -22.96
N GLY A 282 15.21 -0.98 -23.52
CA GLY A 282 15.93 0.25 -23.22
C GLY A 282 15.16 1.48 -23.70
N ILE A 283 14.90 2.42 -22.81
CA ILE A 283 14.20 3.69 -23.10
C ILE A 283 15.08 4.92 -22.88
N TRP A 284 16.24 4.73 -22.29
CA TRP A 284 17.24 5.77 -22.07
C TRP A 284 18.59 5.29 -22.55
N ASP A 285 19.24 6.09 -23.35
CA ASP A 285 20.67 6.04 -23.64
C ASP A 285 21.26 7.44 -23.43
N ASN A 286 22.55 7.63 -23.74
CA ASN A 286 23.23 8.93 -23.60
C ASN A 286 22.61 10.07 -24.43
N SER A 287 21.62 9.79 -25.28
CA SER A 287 20.94 10.79 -26.12
C SER A 287 19.61 11.28 -25.53
N GLY A 288 19.18 10.73 -24.39
CA GLY A 288 17.96 11.12 -23.69
C GLY A 288 16.88 10.04 -23.63
N ILE A 289 15.76 10.37 -22.99
CA ILE A 289 14.58 9.51 -22.98
C ILE A 289 13.94 9.56 -24.36
N HIS A 290 13.91 8.47 -25.09
CA HIS A 290 13.23 8.38 -26.39
C HIS A 290 11.71 8.60 -26.33
N LEU A 291 11.16 8.76 -25.11
CA LEU A 291 9.76 9.09 -24.86
C LEU A 291 9.45 10.59 -25.04
N ASP A 292 10.47 11.47 -25.01
CA ASP A 292 10.30 12.91 -25.20
C ASP A 292 10.06 13.32 -26.66
N GLU A 293 10.25 12.41 -27.58
CA GLU A 293 9.88 12.67 -28.96
C GLU A 293 8.39 12.96 -29.04
N MET A 294 7.99 14.18 -29.37
CA MET A 294 6.60 14.56 -29.67
C MET A 294 5.86 15.35 -28.56
N GLY A 295 6.59 15.95 -27.62
CA GLY A 295 6.01 16.87 -26.62
C GLY A 295 5.27 16.18 -25.47
N VAL A 296 5.53 14.91 -25.25
CA VAL A 296 5.17 14.22 -24.02
C VAL A 296 6.34 14.37 -23.05
N LYS A 297 6.14 15.06 -21.95
CA LYS A 297 7.17 15.22 -20.92
C LYS A 297 7.10 14.09 -19.91
N GLY A 298 8.20 13.32 -19.79
CA GLY A 298 8.30 12.20 -18.87
C GLY A 298 7.46 10.98 -19.29
N PHE A 299 7.13 10.14 -18.32
CA PHE A 299 6.31 8.93 -18.50
C PHE A 299 5.03 9.05 -17.66
N PRO A 300 3.98 9.69 -18.21
CA PRO A 300 2.70 9.79 -17.52
C PRO A 300 1.95 8.45 -17.55
N ILE A 301 1.49 8.01 -16.39
CA ILE A 301 0.63 6.84 -16.23
C ILE A 301 -0.58 7.21 -15.39
N ASN A 302 -1.75 6.71 -15.75
CA ASN A 302 -2.97 6.94 -15.01
C ASN A 302 -3.93 5.75 -15.10
N GLN A 303 -4.78 5.65 -14.07
CA GLN A 303 -5.80 4.63 -13.95
C GLN A 303 -7.05 5.23 -13.34
N ILE A 304 -8.21 4.86 -13.86
CA ILE A 304 -9.52 5.17 -13.28
C ILE A 304 -10.16 3.85 -12.89
N SER A 305 -10.68 3.78 -11.66
CA SER A 305 -11.37 2.61 -11.16
C SER A 305 -12.83 2.96 -10.81
N ASN A 306 -13.73 2.07 -11.17
CA ASN A 306 -15.15 2.16 -10.88
C ASN A 306 -15.63 0.84 -10.29
N GLY A 307 -16.45 0.90 -9.25
CA GLY A 307 -16.92 -0.31 -8.62
C GLY A 307 -18.09 -0.11 -7.68
N VAL A 308 -18.52 -1.22 -7.13
CA VAL A 308 -19.60 -1.27 -6.16
C VAL A 308 -19.24 -2.20 -5.01
N ALA A 309 -19.70 -1.86 -3.82
CA ALA A 309 -19.65 -2.74 -2.66
C ALA A 309 -21.04 -2.89 -2.06
N LEU A 310 -21.43 -4.13 -1.79
CA LEU A 310 -22.68 -4.49 -1.12
C LEU A 310 -22.33 -4.97 0.28
N GLN A 311 -22.88 -4.33 1.31
CA GLN A 311 -22.68 -4.67 2.71
C GLN A 311 -23.98 -5.20 3.31
N TYR A 312 -23.88 -6.22 4.14
CA TYR A 312 -24.99 -6.79 4.87
C TYR A 312 -24.57 -7.10 6.31
N SER A 313 -25.42 -6.76 7.26
CA SER A 313 -25.25 -7.23 8.64
C SER A 313 -26.56 -7.69 9.25
N ARG A 314 -26.48 -8.73 10.09
CA ARG A 314 -27.60 -9.23 10.87
C ARG A 314 -27.10 -9.79 12.20
N GLY A 315 -27.47 -9.15 13.29
CA GLY A 315 -27.02 -9.55 14.61
C GLY A 315 -25.48 -9.58 14.70
N LYS A 316 -24.92 -10.76 14.81
CA LYS A 316 -23.47 -10.99 14.95
C LYS A 316 -22.72 -11.23 13.62
N LEU A 317 -23.43 -11.27 12.51
CA LEU A 317 -22.88 -11.53 11.19
C LEU A 317 -22.73 -10.25 10.40
N PHE A 318 -21.60 -10.09 9.74
CA PHE A 318 -21.33 -9.06 8.74
C PHE A 318 -20.78 -9.70 7.46
N GLY A 319 -21.13 -9.15 6.31
CA GLY A 319 -20.59 -9.52 5.01
C GLY A 319 -20.45 -8.33 4.09
N GLU A 320 -19.39 -8.31 3.30
CA GLU A 320 -19.18 -7.36 2.19
C GLU A 320 -18.75 -8.12 0.94
N LEU A 321 -19.38 -7.81 -0.19
CA LEU A 321 -18.95 -8.22 -1.51
C LEU A 321 -18.62 -6.95 -2.29
N LYS A 322 -17.40 -6.84 -2.80
CA LYS A 322 -16.93 -5.72 -3.61
C LYS A 322 -16.50 -6.20 -4.99
N TRP A 323 -16.86 -5.46 -6.01
CA TRP A 323 -16.30 -5.55 -7.35
C TRP A 323 -15.76 -4.21 -7.79
N LEU A 324 -14.56 -4.21 -8.35
CA LEU A 324 -13.89 -3.01 -8.86
C LEU A 324 -13.32 -3.32 -10.25
N TYR A 325 -13.65 -2.49 -11.21
CA TYR A 325 -13.05 -2.48 -12.54
C TYR A 325 -12.15 -1.27 -12.70
N SER A 326 -10.92 -1.50 -13.14
CA SER A 326 -9.96 -0.43 -13.39
C SER A 326 -9.53 -0.43 -14.85
N ASN A 327 -9.37 0.76 -15.40
CA ASN A 327 -8.86 0.99 -16.74
C ASN A 327 -7.77 2.06 -16.67
N GLY A 328 -6.60 1.75 -17.23
CA GLY A 328 -5.45 2.63 -17.17
C GLY A 328 -4.67 2.68 -18.48
N GLN A 329 -3.82 3.66 -18.56
CA GLN A 329 -2.95 3.87 -19.70
C GLN A 329 -1.62 4.50 -19.30
N ALA A 330 -0.58 4.23 -20.08
CA ALA A 330 0.70 4.93 -20.03
C ALA A 330 0.93 5.67 -21.35
N GLY A 331 1.35 6.94 -21.22
CA GLY A 331 1.41 7.89 -22.32
C GLY A 331 0.28 8.91 -22.29
N GLU A 332 0.35 9.91 -23.15
CA GLU A 332 -0.66 10.96 -23.24
C GLU A 332 -0.92 11.39 -24.71
N LYS A 333 -2.02 12.11 -24.92
CA LYS A 333 -2.44 12.63 -26.23
C LYS A 333 -2.56 11.48 -27.26
N GLN A 334 -1.83 11.56 -28.37
CA GLN A 334 -1.82 10.53 -29.41
C GLN A 334 -0.81 9.40 -29.13
N PHE A 335 0.07 9.57 -28.11
CA PHE A 335 1.10 8.59 -27.73
C PHE A 335 0.66 7.79 -26.52
N ILE A 336 -0.27 6.88 -26.70
CA ILE A 336 -0.66 5.90 -25.68
C ILE A 336 0.08 4.61 -25.99
N TRP A 337 1.20 4.38 -25.29
CA TRP A 337 2.05 3.20 -25.52
C TRP A 337 1.43 1.94 -24.95
N TYR A 338 0.79 2.04 -23.77
CA TYR A 338 0.22 0.90 -23.08
C TYR A 338 -1.19 1.21 -22.61
N LYS A 339 -2.05 0.19 -22.68
CA LYS A 339 -3.39 0.18 -22.08
C LYS A 339 -3.55 -1.05 -21.22
N PHE A 340 -4.02 -0.86 -20.02
CA PHE A 340 -4.23 -1.96 -19.09
C PHE A 340 -5.58 -1.85 -18.41
N HIS A 341 -6.11 -3.00 -18.01
CA HIS A 341 -7.35 -3.07 -17.24
C HIS A 341 -7.23 -4.18 -16.20
N SER A 342 -8.03 -4.06 -15.16
CA SER A 342 -8.13 -5.09 -14.13
C SER A 342 -9.54 -5.24 -13.59
N ASN A 343 -9.83 -6.44 -13.09
CA ASN A 343 -11.00 -6.74 -12.29
C ASN A 343 -10.55 -7.24 -10.92
N GLU A 344 -11.19 -6.72 -9.89
CA GLU A 344 -11.03 -7.20 -8.53
C GLU A 344 -12.38 -7.59 -7.96
N PHE A 345 -12.45 -8.78 -7.37
CA PHE A 345 -13.57 -9.23 -6.57
C PHE A 345 -13.04 -9.51 -5.16
N SER A 346 -13.66 -8.92 -4.15
CA SER A 346 -13.32 -9.21 -2.77
C SER A 346 -14.55 -9.57 -1.95
N LEU A 347 -14.36 -10.53 -1.05
CA LEU A 347 -15.36 -10.98 -0.09
C LEU A 347 -14.77 -10.79 1.30
N LYS A 348 -15.53 -10.17 2.19
CA LYS A 348 -15.23 -10.11 3.63
C LYS A 348 -16.42 -10.67 4.39
N LEU A 349 -16.17 -11.56 5.32
CA LEU A 349 -17.17 -12.11 6.24
C LEU A 349 -16.64 -11.94 7.66
N GLY A 350 -17.49 -11.48 8.55
CA GLY A 350 -17.16 -11.32 9.96
C GLY A 350 -18.25 -11.93 10.84
N TYR A 351 -17.84 -12.59 11.90
CA TYR A 351 -18.75 -13.15 12.89
C TYR A 351 -18.27 -12.80 14.30
N LYS A 352 -19.12 -12.11 15.05
CA LYS A 352 -18.90 -11.77 16.45
C LYS A 352 -19.42 -12.90 17.33
N ILE A 353 -18.54 -13.74 17.88
CA ILE A 353 -18.90 -14.87 18.73
C ILE A 353 -19.56 -14.33 20.01
N ASN A 354 -18.90 -13.37 20.65
CA ASN A 354 -19.38 -12.59 21.78
C ASN A 354 -18.69 -11.21 21.80
N ASP A 355 -18.80 -10.44 22.86
CA ASP A 355 -18.25 -9.08 22.94
C ASP A 355 -16.73 -9.02 22.87
N ASN A 356 -16.05 -10.10 23.22
CA ASN A 356 -14.60 -10.17 23.27
C ASN A 356 -13.99 -10.96 22.09
N HIS A 357 -14.77 -11.78 21.40
CA HIS A 357 -14.27 -12.70 20.41
C HIS A 357 -14.90 -12.46 19.04
N SER A 358 -14.08 -12.31 18.02
CA SER A 358 -14.54 -12.21 16.63
C SER A 358 -13.66 -13.02 15.67
N ILE A 359 -14.27 -13.49 14.59
CA ILE A 359 -13.60 -14.18 13.48
C ILE A 359 -13.92 -13.42 12.20
N ARG A 360 -12.92 -13.29 11.33
CA ARG A 360 -13.05 -12.64 10.04
C ARG A 360 -12.42 -13.51 8.97
N LEU A 361 -13.10 -13.65 7.85
CA LEU A 361 -12.62 -14.29 6.64
C LEU A 361 -12.58 -13.24 5.54
N SER A 362 -11.47 -13.13 4.84
CA SER A 362 -11.34 -12.27 3.66
C SER A 362 -10.76 -13.06 2.49
N GLY A 363 -11.25 -12.77 1.30
CA GLY A 363 -10.75 -13.37 0.06
C GLY A 363 -10.77 -12.36 -1.05
N THR A 364 -9.76 -12.41 -1.92
CA THR A 364 -9.66 -11.52 -3.09
C THR A 364 -9.27 -12.31 -4.33
N TYR A 365 -9.93 -12.01 -5.44
CA TYR A 365 -9.52 -12.39 -6.78
C TYR A 365 -9.20 -11.13 -7.57
N PHE A 366 -8.04 -11.11 -8.22
CA PHE A 366 -7.59 -10.00 -9.04
C PHE A 366 -7.07 -10.53 -10.38
N ASP A 367 -7.51 -9.91 -11.48
CA ASP A 367 -7.08 -10.22 -12.85
C ASP A 367 -6.70 -8.91 -13.55
N GLN A 368 -5.47 -8.81 -14.04
CA GLN A 368 -4.94 -7.63 -14.71
C GLN A 368 -4.30 -8.01 -16.05
N THR A 369 -4.60 -7.23 -17.07
CA THR A 369 -4.06 -7.39 -18.42
C THR A 369 -3.39 -6.11 -18.87
N ASN A 370 -2.22 -6.23 -19.51
CA ASN A 370 -1.52 -5.13 -20.18
C ASN A 370 -1.42 -5.39 -21.68
N ARG A 371 -1.66 -4.34 -22.47
CA ARG A 371 -1.59 -4.34 -23.94
C ARG A 371 -0.67 -3.23 -24.40
N GLU A 372 0.24 -3.57 -25.30
CA GLU A 372 1.11 -2.62 -26.00
C GLU A 372 0.44 -2.13 -27.28
N SER A 373 0.45 -0.82 -27.49
CA SER A 373 -0.07 -0.21 -28.72
C SER A 373 0.95 -0.26 -29.84
N LEU A 374 0.52 -0.67 -31.02
CA LEU A 374 1.30 -0.57 -32.24
C LEU A 374 1.03 0.80 -32.85
N LEU A 375 2.04 1.68 -32.78
CA LEU A 375 1.97 3.07 -33.23
C LEU A 375 2.86 3.26 -34.45
N ASP A 376 2.31 3.90 -35.49
CA ASP A 376 3.03 4.31 -36.70
C ASP A 376 3.18 5.83 -36.72
N LYS A 377 4.39 6.32 -36.92
CA LYS A 377 4.70 7.76 -37.00
C LYS A 377 4.77 8.17 -38.47
N VAL A 378 3.85 8.99 -38.90
CA VAL A 378 3.84 9.54 -40.27
C VAL A 378 4.14 11.03 -40.22
N THR A 379 5.23 11.45 -40.90
CA THR A 379 5.60 12.87 -41.02
C THR A 379 5.32 13.35 -42.43
N GLU A 380 4.32 14.20 -42.57
CA GLU A 380 3.98 14.83 -43.85
C GLU A 380 3.99 16.37 -43.70
N GLY A 381 4.72 17.06 -44.58
CA GLY A 381 4.79 18.51 -44.57
C GLY A 381 5.35 19.13 -43.28
N GLY A 382 6.20 18.41 -42.54
CA GLY A 382 6.76 18.84 -41.26
C GLY A 382 5.81 18.65 -40.05
N VAL A 383 4.65 18.05 -40.27
CA VAL A 383 3.71 17.69 -39.20
C VAL A 383 3.81 16.17 -38.97
N THR A 384 4.16 15.79 -37.77
CA THR A 384 4.17 14.36 -37.39
C THR A 384 2.83 13.99 -36.76
N THR A 385 2.19 12.99 -37.34
CA THR A 385 0.94 12.39 -36.81
C THR A 385 1.22 10.97 -36.38
N VAL A 386 0.48 10.49 -35.38
CA VAL A 386 0.58 9.11 -34.91
C VAL A 386 -0.68 8.35 -35.30
N ARG A 387 -0.47 7.25 -35.98
CA ARG A 387 -1.53 6.34 -36.39
C ARG A 387 -1.52 5.10 -35.48
N PHE A 388 -2.63 4.82 -34.84
CA PHE A 388 -2.83 3.57 -34.11
C PHE A 388 -3.14 2.44 -35.10
N LEU A 389 -2.29 1.42 -35.13
CA LEU A 389 -2.44 0.25 -36.01
C LEU A 389 -3.13 -0.93 -35.34
N GLY A 390 -3.05 -1.00 -34.01
CA GLY A 390 -3.59 -2.11 -33.23
C GLY A 390 -2.93 -2.22 -31.86
N SER A 391 -3.22 -3.29 -31.13
CA SER A 391 -2.55 -3.55 -29.85
C SER A 391 -2.39 -5.05 -29.59
N ASN A 392 -1.27 -5.44 -28.98
CA ASN A 392 -0.98 -6.81 -28.58
C ASN A 392 -1.11 -6.94 -27.06
N GLN A 393 -1.68 -8.05 -26.60
CA GLN A 393 -1.62 -8.39 -25.18
C GLN A 393 -0.23 -8.94 -24.85
N ILE A 394 0.50 -8.21 -24.02
CA ILE A 394 1.88 -8.54 -23.65
C ILE A 394 1.99 -9.16 -22.27
N TYR A 395 1.02 -8.91 -21.39
CA TYR A 395 1.06 -9.39 -20.01
C TYR A 395 -0.32 -9.66 -19.45
N ASN A 396 -0.42 -10.71 -18.64
CA ASN A 396 -1.59 -11.01 -17.80
C ASN A 396 -1.15 -11.53 -16.44
N ARG A 397 -1.82 -11.09 -15.38
CA ARG A 397 -1.57 -11.51 -14.00
C ARG A 397 -2.87 -11.81 -13.29
N LYS A 398 -2.91 -12.94 -12.57
CA LYS A 398 -4.03 -13.35 -11.71
C LYS A 398 -3.53 -13.61 -10.30
N ASN A 399 -4.18 -12.99 -9.34
CA ASN A 399 -3.87 -13.18 -7.93
C ASN A 399 -5.10 -13.73 -7.21
N HIS A 400 -4.87 -14.61 -6.26
CA HIS A 400 -5.87 -15.16 -5.36
C HIS A 400 -5.36 -15.03 -3.94
N SER A 401 -6.17 -14.53 -3.03
CA SER A 401 -5.83 -14.52 -1.61
C SER A 401 -6.99 -14.99 -0.76
N LEU A 402 -6.65 -15.63 0.35
CA LEU A 402 -7.59 -16.03 1.39
C LEU A 402 -6.92 -15.83 2.74
N ALA A 403 -7.60 -15.15 3.66
CA ALA A 403 -7.11 -14.92 5.01
C ALA A 403 -8.20 -15.16 6.04
N LEU A 404 -7.82 -15.80 7.14
CA LEU A 404 -8.64 -15.98 8.33
C LEU A 404 -7.99 -15.24 9.49
N GLN A 405 -8.77 -14.44 10.20
CA GLN A 405 -8.34 -13.69 11.36
C GLN A 405 -9.25 -13.99 12.54
N TYR A 406 -8.65 -14.20 13.69
CA TYR A 406 -9.33 -14.30 14.97
C TYR A 406 -8.84 -13.18 15.87
N ASN A 407 -9.77 -12.48 16.54
CA ASN A 407 -9.47 -11.44 17.52
C ASN A 407 -10.09 -11.81 18.87
N TYR A 408 -9.34 -11.57 19.92
CA TYR A 408 -9.79 -11.53 21.30
C TYR A 408 -9.41 -10.16 21.87
N ASP A 409 -10.39 -9.40 22.30
CA ASP A 409 -10.20 -8.06 22.86
C ASP A 409 -10.77 -8.01 24.29
N SER A 410 -9.94 -7.60 25.25
CA SER A 410 -10.35 -7.42 26.63
C SER A 410 -9.69 -6.19 27.25
N ARG A 411 -10.10 -5.83 28.47
CA ARG A 411 -9.50 -4.69 29.18
C ARG A 411 -8.05 -4.89 29.60
N LYS A 412 -7.58 -6.15 29.68
CA LYS A 412 -6.26 -6.49 30.20
C LYS A 412 -5.35 -7.09 29.14
N PHE A 413 -5.93 -7.67 28.11
CA PHE A 413 -5.21 -8.45 27.14
C PHE A 413 -5.95 -8.52 25.81
N ASP A 414 -5.26 -8.19 24.74
CA ASP A 414 -5.74 -8.35 23.37
C ASP A 414 -4.88 -9.38 22.65
N LEU A 415 -5.52 -10.18 21.80
CA LEU A 415 -4.85 -11.18 21.00
C LEU A 415 -5.43 -11.22 19.60
N GLN A 416 -4.57 -11.23 18.61
CA GLN A 416 -4.96 -11.41 17.22
C GLN A 416 -4.14 -12.51 16.60
N PHE A 417 -4.81 -13.46 15.96
CA PHE A 417 -4.19 -14.43 15.07
C PHE A 417 -4.68 -14.19 13.65
N LYS A 418 -3.77 -14.22 12.69
CA LYS A 418 -4.10 -14.11 11.29
C LYS A 418 -3.31 -15.16 10.52
N GLY A 419 -3.98 -15.93 9.67
CA GLY A 419 -3.36 -16.88 8.77
C GLY A 419 -3.90 -16.71 7.37
N GLY A 420 -3.07 -16.92 6.35
CA GLY A 420 -3.52 -16.74 4.99
C GLY A 420 -2.67 -17.42 3.95
N TRP A 421 -3.24 -17.47 2.78
CA TRP A 421 -2.64 -18.01 1.59
C TRP A 421 -2.80 -17.01 0.44
N LEU A 422 -1.75 -16.93 -0.38
CA LEU A 422 -1.69 -16.08 -1.55
C LEU A 422 -1.10 -16.87 -2.70
N ALA A 423 -1.72 -16.78 -3.87
CA ALA A 423 -1.18 -17.32 -5.12
C ALA A 423 -1.22 -16.27 -6.22
N GLN A 424 -0.16 -16.20 -6.99
CA GLN A 424 -0.09 -15.41 -8.21
C GLN A 424 0.30 -16.30 -9.37
N ARG A 425 -0.37 -16.08 -10.49
CA ARG A 425 0.04 -16.59 -11.79
C ARG A 425 0.15 -15.42 -12.75
N SER A 426 1.26 -15.36 -13.48
CA SER A 426 1.44 -14.36 -14.54
C SER A 426 2.00 -14.97 -15.81
N VAL A 427 1.66 -14.35 -16.93
CA VAL A 427 2.15 -14.72 -18.27
C VAL A 427 2.61 -13.47 -18.96
N SER A 428 3.85 -13.46 -19.44
CA SER A 428 4.42 -12.41 -20.28
C SER A 428 4.69 -12.95 -21.69
N ASN A 429 4.20 -12.24 -22.69
CA ASN A 429 4.35 -12.56 -24.12
C ASN A 429 5.16 -11.48 -24.86
N VAL A 430 6.01 -10.75 -24.16
CA VAL A 430 6.77 -9.62 -24.70
C VAL A 430 7.69 -10.05 -25.83
N LYS A 431 8.29 -11.24 -25.73
CA LYS A 431 9.20 -11.82 -26.75
C LYS A 431 8.47 -12.85 -27.65
N TYR A 432 7.30 -12.50 -28.19
CA TYR A 432 6.56 -13.40 -29.08
C TYR A 432 7.46 -13.97 -30.20
N PRO A 433 7.41 -15.30 -30.52
CA PRO A 433 6.41 -16.29 -30.07
C PRO A 433 6.67 -16.92 -28.70
N PHE A 434 7.73 -16.55 -28.01
CA PHE A 434 8.06 -17.06 -26.69
C PHE A 434 7.19 -16.44 -25.62
N SER A 435 6.90 -17.20 -24.58
CA SER A 435 6.14 -16.72 -23.42
C SER A 435 6.76 -17.22 -22.13
N GLN A 436 6.85 -16.32 -21.15
CA GLN A 436 7.23 -16.68 -19.79
C GLN A 436 5.99 -16.85 -18.93
N LYS A 437 5.93 -17.94 -18.17
CA LYS A 437 4.87 -18.24 -17.21
C LYS A 437 5.47 -18.35 -15.82
N ASN A 438 4.87 -17.66 -14.87
CA ASN A 438 5.33 -17.66 -13.49
C ASN A 438 4.19 -18.00 -12.56
N GLU A 439 4.46 -18.83 -11.58
CA GLU A 439 3.56 -19.14 -10.50
C GLU A 439 4.26 -18.91 -9.15
N MET A 440 3.57 -18.25 -8.24
CA MET A 440 4.02 -18.02 -6.88
C MET A 440 2.91 -18.40 -5.91
N LYS A 441 3.28 -19.07 -4.83
CA LYS A 441 2.37 -19.43 -3.74
C LYS A 441 3.05 -19.14 -2.42
N THR A 442 2.34 -18.55 -1.48
CA THR A 442 2.88 -18.28 -0.15
C THR A 442 1.82 -18.45 0.94
N TRP A 443 2.24 -19.02 2.06
CA TRP A 443 1.48 -19.14 3.29
C TRP A 443 2.07 -18.21 4.33
N MET A 444 1.22 -17.63 5.13
CA MET A 444 1.63 -16.71 6.18
C MET A 444 0.79 -16.88 7.41
N ALA A 445 1.43 -16.69 8.55
CA ALA A 445 0.79 -16.65 9.85
C ALA A 445 1.36 -15.51 10.68
N ASP A 446 0.53 -14.95 11.52
CA ASP A 446 0.82 -13.78 12.32
C ASP A 446 0.07 -13.87 13.65
N ALA A 447 0.73 -13.55 14.73
CA ALA A 447 0.19 -13.47 16.07
C ALA A 447 0.62 -12.16 16.72
N ASN A 448 -0.34 -11.37 17.18
CA ASN A 448 -0.10 -10.14 17.91
C ASN A 448 -0.80 -10.21 19.27
N ALA A 449 -0.08 -9.93 20.35
CA ALA A 449 -0.56 -9.93 21.72
C ALA A 449 -0.22 -8.61 22.41
N VAL A 450 -1.17 -8.02 23.12
CA VAL A 450 -1.00 -6.79 23.87
C VAL A 450 -1.51 -6.97 25.30
N TRP A 451 -0.67 -6.63 26.28
CA TRP A 451 -1.01 -6.64 27.71
C TRP A 451 -1.13 -5.21 28.22
N HIS A 452 -2.23 -4.93 28.90
CA HIS A 452 -2.57 -3.61 29.47
C HIS A 452 -2.34 -3.60 30.97
N PHE A 453 -1.33 -2.89 31.44
CA PHE A 453 -0.98 -2.74 32.85
C PHE A 453 -1.35 -1.37 33.44
N GLY A 454 -2.28 -0.68 32.79
CA GLY A 454 -2.76 0.63 33.19
C GLY A 454 -1.92 1.78 32.62
N LEU A 455 -0.80 2.09 33.22
CA LEU A 455 0.11 3.12 32.71
C LEU A 455 1.04 2.63 31.60
N VAL A 456 1.17 1.32 31.47
CA VAL A 456 2.10 0.69 30.51
C VAL A 456 1.35 -0.39 29.75
N ASP A 457 1.54 -0.39 28.44
CA ASP A 457 1.12 -1.47 27.57
C ASP A 457 2.35 -2.14 26.97
N LEU A 458 2.35 -3.48 26.97
CA LEU A 458 3.39 -4.30 26.36
C LEU A 458 2.79 -5.02 25.16
N GLY A 459 3.35 -4.85 23.98
CA GLY A 459 2.98 -5.52 22.76
C GLY A 459 4.05 -6.48 22.27
N ALA A 460 3.65 -7.64 21.80
CA ALA A 460 4.53 -8.59 21.14
C ALA A 460 3.85 -9.12 19.88
N GLU A 461 4.59 -9.15 18.79
CA GLU A 461 4.14 -9.64 17.51
C GLU A 461 5.14 -10.67 16.98
N LEU A 462 4.63 -11.77 16.44
CA LEU A 462 5.40 -12.80 15.76
C LEU A 462 4.76 -13.08 14.41
N PHE A 463 5.57 -13.21 13.38
CA PHE A 463 5.08 -13.62 12.07
C PHE A 463 6.01 -14.64 11.42
N TRP A 464 5.41 -15.43 10.54
CA TRP A 464 6.07 -16.43 9.73
C TRP A 464 5.45 -16.48 8.34
N GLY A 465 6.28 -16.66 7.33
CA GLY A 465 5.85 -16.87 5.96
C GLY A 465 6.73 -17.87 5.25
N ASN A 466 6.14 -18.65 4.38
CA ASN A 466 6.84 -19.61 3.54
C ASN A 466 6.07 -19.85 2.25
N GLY A 467 6.77 -20.06 1.16
CA GLY A 467 6.15 -20.30 -0.12
C GLY A 467 7.13 -20.83 -1.16
N SER A 468 6.66 -20.85 -2.38
CA SER A 468 7.42 -21.28 -3.55
C SER A 468 7.13 -20.38 -4.73
N TYR A 469 8.09 -20.24 -5.60
CA TYR A 469 7.94 -19.65 -6.92
C TYR A 469 8.62 -20.53 -7.96
N GLU A 470 8.06 -20.58 -9.15
CA GLU A 470 8.62 -21.29 -10.28
C GLU A 470 9.21 -20.27 -11.25
N LEU A 471 10.50 -20.43 -11.53
CA LEU A 471 11.18 -19.73 -12.61
C LEU A 471 10.99 -20.56 -13.87
N SER A 472 10.15 -20.12 -14.78
CA SER A 472 10.07 -20.76 -16.09
C SER A 472 11.35 -20.49 -16.90
N SER A 473 11.69 -21.39 -17.81
CA SER A 473 12.87 -21.26 -18.67
C SER A 473 12.89 -19.90 -19.38
N TRP A 474 13.94 -19.13 -19.14
CA TRP A 474 14.22 -17.95 -19.93
C TRP A 474 14.83 -18.40 -21.24
N ASP A 475 14.12 -18.29 -22.35
CA ASP A 475 14.76 -18.34 -23.65
C ASP A 475 15.52 -17.01 -23.83
N VAL A 476 16.75 -17.02 -23.38
CA VAL A 476 17.71 -15.95 -23.71
C VAL A 476 17.98 -16.08 -25.18
N ASP A 477 17.62 -15.07 -25.96
CA ASP A 477 17.97 -15.00 -27.37
C ASP A 477 19.50 -14.84 -27.47
N GLN A 478 20.19 -15.96 -27.69
CA GLN A 478 21.65 -15.99 -27.80
C GLN A 478 22.17 -15.24 -29.03
N GLU A 479 21.29 -14.88 -29.97
CA GLU A 479 21.68 -14.19 -31.21
C GLU A 479 21.82 -12.67 -31.04
N SER A 480 21.21 -12.06 -30.03
CA SER A 480 21.18 -10.58 -29.92
C SER A 480 22.45 -9.94 -29.36
N GLY A 481 23.40 -10.70 -28.84
CA GLY A 481 24.68 -10.18 -28.33
C GLY A 481 24.58 -9.29 -27.07
N VAL A 482 23.39 -9.08 -26.54
CA VAL A 482 23.12 -8.27 -25.34
C VAL A 482 22.98 -9.21 -24.15
N GLN A 483 24.07 -9.88 -23.77
CA GLN A 483 24.10 -10.83 -22.64
C GLN A 483 23.85 -10.14 -21.27
N SER A 484 24.13 -8.86 -21.15
CA SER A 484 24.03 -8.14 -19.90
C SER A 484 22.58 -7.83 -19.43
N GLU A 485 21.66 -7.69 -20.36
CA GLU A 485 20.24 -7.40 -20.03
C GLU A 485 19.54 -8.63 -19.44
N GLY A 486 19.79 -9.81 -20.00
CA GLY A 486 19.19 -11.06 -19.52
C GLY A 486 19.53 -11.40 -18.07
N ASP A 487 20.79 -11.20 -17.69
CA ASP A 487 21.25 -11.48 -16.32
C ASP A 487 20.57 -10.58 -15.29
N PHE A 488 20.38 -9.31 -15.63
CA PHE A 488 19.71 -8.38 -14.74
C PHE A 488 18.20 -8.66 -14.62
N GLU A 489 17.52 -8.95 -15.72
CA GLU A 489 16.11 -9.35 -15.74
C GLU A 489 15.87 -10.51 -14.76
N ILE A 490 16.71 -11.54 -14.84
CA ILE A 490 16.64 -12.73 -13.99
C ILE A 490 16.90 -12.35 -12.53
N MET A 491 17.93 -11.57 -12.24
CA MET A 491 18.29 -11.17 -10.87
C MET A 491 17.19 -10.36 -10.22
N LYS A 492 16.63 -9.35 -10.93
CA LYS A 492 15.52 -8.56 -10.42
C LYS A 492 14.31 -9.44 -10.13
N TYR A 493 13.94 -10.28 -11.07
CA TYR A 493 12.80 -11.18 -10.92
C TYR A 493 12.98 -12.13 -9.74
N CYS A 494 14.11 -12.82 -9.64
CA CYS A 494 14.40 -13.75 -8.57
C CYS A 494 14.44 -13.07 -7.20
N SER A 495 15.04 -11.87 -7.12
CA SER A 495 15.08 -11.09 -5.88
C SER A 495 13.68 -10.75 -5.38
N ASP A 496 12.81 -10.25 -6.26
CA ASP A 496 11.45 -9.86 -5.88
C ASP A 496 10.56 -11.07 -5.57
N MET A 497 10.72 -12.18 -6.30
CA MET A 497 9.98 -13.41 -6.03
C MET A 497 10.43 -14.09 -4.74
N LEU A 498 11.73 -14.15 -4.48
CA LEU A 498 12.26 -14.68 -3.23
C LEU A 498 11.80 -13.86 -2.02
N TYR A 499 11.83 -12.53 -2.14
CA TYR A 499 11.32 -11.65 -1.10
C TYR A 499 9.83 -11.87 -0.81
N ASN A 500 9.01 -12.07 -1.84
CA ASN A 500 7.56 -12.24 -1.73
C ASN A 500 7.13 -13.65 -1.27
N ALA A 501 7.84 -14.70 -1.71
CA ALA A 501 7.46 -16.09 -1.49
C ALA A 501 8.44 -16.87 -0.61
N GLY A 502 9.66 -16.39 -0.42
CA GLY A 502 10.69 -17.10 0.36
C GLY A 502 10.31 -17.27 1.82
N SER A 503 10.97 -18.25 2.45
CA SER A 503 10.84 -18.49 3.89
C SER A 503 11.33 -17.26 4.67
N ARG A 504 10.50 -16.77 5.58
CA ARG A 504 10.81 -15.63 6.44
C ARG A 504 10.13 -15.76 7.78
N ALA A 505 10.77 -15.21 8.79
CA ALA A 505 10.19 -15.10 10.14
C ALA A 505 10.65 -13.80 10.80
N GLY A 506 9.88 -13.32 11.74
CA GLY A 506 10.23 -12.12 12.46
C GLY A 506 9.32 -11.86 13.63
N GLY A 507 9.61 -10.79 14.32
CA GLY A 507 8.81 -10.32 15.44
C GLY A 507 9.09 -8.89 15.77
N ASN A 508 8.21 -8.31 16.58
CA ASN A 508 8.28 -6.96 17.08
C ASN A 508 7.90 -6.93 18.55
N LEU A 509 8.64 -6.16 19.34
CA LEU A 509 8.32 -5.85 20.73
C LEU A 509 8.05 -4.35 20.83
N SER A 510 6.98 -4.00 21.51
CA SER A 510 6.55 -2.61 21.65
C SER A 510 6.22 -2.31 23.11
N LEU A 511 6.58 -1.14 23.57
CA LEU A 511 6.30 -0.66 24.92
C LEU A 511 5.68 0.73 24.82
N ARG A 512 4.47 0.89 25.34
CA ARG A 512 3.76 2.17 25.38
C ARG A 512 3.55 2.62 26.81
N PHE A 513 3.89 3.87 27.08
CA PHE A 513 3.64 4.57 28.34
C PHE A 513 2.47 5.52 28.15
N ASN A 514 1.40 5.34 28.93
CA ASN A 514 0.20 6.14 28.90
C ASN A 514 0.19 7.14 30.08
N PHE A 515 0.31 8.42 29.78
CA PHE A 515 0.30 9.50 30.77
C PHE A 515 -1.08 10.18 30.81
N LYS A 516 -1.46 10.71 31.95
CA LYS A 516 -2.69 11.51 32.05
C LYS A 516 -2.37 12.98 31.69
N PRO A 517 -3.24 13.70 30.97
CA PRO A 517 -4.61 13.39 30.53
C PRO A 517 -4.77 12.88 29.08
N GLY A 518 -3.93 12.04 28.54
CA GLY A 518 -4.08 11.51 27.19
C GLY A 518 -2.78 11.46 26.38
N LEU A 519 -1.71 11.96 26.97
CA LEU A 519 -0.37 11.85 26.37
C LEU A 519 0.14 10.41 26.48
N TRP A 520 0.74 9.91 25.41
CA TRP A 520 1.42 8.62 25.41
C TRP A 520 2.73 8.69 24.62
N PHE A 521 3.62 7.79 24.96
CA PHE A 521 4.91 7.59 24.29
C PHE A 521 5.09 6.09 24.02
N GLU A 522 5.61 5.74 22.85
CA GLU A 522 5.83 4.37 22.43
C GLU A 522 7.19 4.18 21.82
N ILE A 523 7.84 3.09 22.19
CA ILE A 523 9.04 2.58 21.54
C ILE A 523 8.77 1.17 21.05
N SER A 524 9.23 0.84 19.86
CA SER A 524 9.16 -0.52 19.33
C SER A 524 10.45 -0.90 18.61
N GLU A 525 10.78 -2.18 18.72
CA GLU A 525 11.95 -2.80 18.11
C GLU A 525 11.55 -4.10 17.44
N GLY A 526 11.97 -4.28 16.19
CA GLY A 526 11.61 -5.48 15.44
C GLY A 526 12.76 -6.01 14.59
N LEU A 527 12.64 -7.29 14.28
CA LEU A 527 13.57 -8.04 13.45
C LEU A 527 12.82 -8.91 12.47
N VAL A 528 13.26 -8.90 11.23
CA VAL A 528 12.87 -9.86 10.20
C VAL A 528 14.09 -10.60 9.71
N SER A 529 13.97 -11.91 9.53
CA SER A 529 14.99 -12.74 8.90
C SER A 529 14.37 -13.57 7.77
N GLY A 530 15.08 -13.70 6.68
CA GLY A 530 14.69 -14.47 5.53
C GLY A 530 15.84 -14.65 4.56
N LYS A 531 15.60 -15.32 3.44
CA LYS A 531 16.57 -15.44 2.37
C LYS A 531 16.44 -14.27 1.40
N ALA A 532 17.57 -13.68 0.99
CA ALA A 532 17.64 -12.62 0.00
C ALA A 532 18.91 -12.71 -0.83
N TYR A 533 18.91 -12.11 -2.01
CA TYR A 533 20.11 -11.90 -2.81
C TYR A 533 20.76 -10.58 -2.37
N CYS A 534 21.73 -10.67 -1.45
CA CYS A 534 22.27 -9.49 -0.76
C CYS A 534 23.19 -8.62 -1.62
N ASN A 535 23.85 -9.20 -2.61
CA ASN A 535 24.95 -8.56 -3.34
C ASN A 535 24.70 -8.44 -4.84
N TRP A 536 23.45 -8.31 -5.27
CA TRP A 536 23.28 -8.06 -6.68
C TRP A 536 23.64 -6.59 -7.00
N THR A 537 24.69 -6.46 -7.78
CA THR A 537 25.04 -5.19 -8.42
C THR A 537 25.05 -5.46 -9.92
N TYR A 538 24.44 -4.59 -10.69
CA TYR A 538 24.62 -4.61 -12.12
C TYR A 538 26.10 -4.31 -12.40
N SER A 539 26.78 -5.23 -13.08
CA SER A 539 28.11 -5.02 -13.63
C SER A 539 28.01 -5.15 -15.14
N ALA A 540 28.20 -4.05 -15.83
CA ALA A 540 28.28 -4.03 -17.29
C ALA A 540 29.50 -4.81 -17.86
N ASP A 541 30.46 -5.15 -16.99
CA ASP A 541 31.72 -5.77 -17.37
C ASP A 541 31.74 -7.30 -17.26
N SER A 542 30.71 -7.95 -16.77
CA SER A 542 30.71 -9.41 -16.64
C SER A 542 30.29 -10.10 -17.93
N GLY A 543 31.22 -10.28 -18.83
CA GLY A 543 31.06 -11.13 -20.02
C GLY A 543 30.95 -12.64 -19.73
N ASN A 544 30.58 -13.03 -18.52
CA ASN A 544 30.30 -14.39 -18.10
C ASN A 544 28.83 -14.54 -17.79
N GLN A 545 28.18 -15.60 -18.25
CA GLN A 545 26.86 -16.01 -17.79
C GLN A 545 26.86 -16.01 -16.26
N ALA A 546 26.22 -15.01 -15.65
CA ALA A 546 26.11 -14.95 -14.21
C ALA A 546 25.21 -16.10 -13.77
N LEU A 547 25.82 -17.12 -13.18
CA LEU A 547 25.07 -18.07 -12.36
C LEU A 547 24.39 -17.24 -11.29
N LEU A 548 23.08 -17.40 -11.13
CA LEU A 548 22.36 -16.79 -9.99
C LEU A 548 23.11 -17.16 -8.72
N PRO A 549 23.57 -16.19 -7.92
CA PRO A 549 24.21 -16.50 -6.66
C PRO A 549 23.21 -17.25 -5.77
N GLU A 550 23.71 -18.10 -4.88
CA GLU A 550 22.86 -18.68 -3.85
C GLU A 550 22.33 -17.56 -2.93
N PRO A 551 21.04 -17.59 -2.57
CA PRO A 551 20.50 -16.59 -1.67
C PRO A 551 21.01 -16.79 -0.24
N ASP A 552 21.50 -15.71 0.34
CA ASP A 552 22.00 -15.69 1.71
C ASP A 552 20.90 -15.46 2.75
N ASN A 553 21.19 -15.81 4.00
CA ASN A 553 20.35 -15.42 5.11
C ASN A 553 20.52 -13.92 5.38
N ALA A 554 19.47 -13.19 5.23
CA ALA A 554 19.45 -11.75 5.41
C ALA A 554 18.54 -11.36 6.57
N GLN A 555 18.86 -10.25 7.21
CA GLN A 555 18.09 -9.69 8.30
C GLN A 555 17.78 -8.22 8.04
N ARG A 556 16.70 -7.74 8.66
CA ARG A 556 16.33 -6.33 8.70
C ARG A 556 15.81 -5.99 10.07
N TRP A 557 16.39 -4.95 10.64
CA TRP A 557 16.01 -4.38 11.94
C TRP A 557 15.22 -3.11 11.72
N HIS A 558 14.25 -2.85 12.59
CA HIS A 558 13.61 -1.56 12.68
C HIS A 558 13.44 -1.12 14.11
N THR A 559 13.62 0.17 14.33
CA THR A 559 13.35 0.85 15.59
C THR A 559 12.38 1.99 15.32
N SER A 560 11.31 2.10 16.10
CA SER A 560 10.35 3.19 15.99
C SER A 560 10.12 3.88 17.33
N LEU A 561 9.98 5.20 17.26
CA LEU A 561 9.57 6.05 18.36
C LEU A 561 8.30 6.78 17.97
N LYS A 562 7.29 6.79 18.84
CA LYS A 562 6.05 7.53 18.63
C LYS A 562 5.68 8.32 19.88
N ILE A 563 5.10 9.48 19.66
CA ILE A 563 4.50 10.31 20.70
C ILE A 563 3.11 10.73 20.22
N GLY A 564 2.12 10.64 21.06
CA GLY A 564 0.77 11.03 20.68
C GLY A 564 -0.05 11.54 21.85
N TYR A 565 -1.16 12.15 21.48
CA TYR A 565 -2.11 12.71 22.42
C TYR A 565 -3.54 12.36 22.00
N ASN A 566 -4.31 11.80 22.93
CA ASN A 566 -5.74 11.50 22.77
C ASN A 566 -6.55 12.64 23.41
N PHE A 567 -7.45 13.25 22.62
CA PHE A 567 -8.26 14.40 23.03
C PHE A 567 -9.57 13.99 23.69
#